data_6fbcee8eda31502029b3e3c1c409c6c0
#
_entry.id   6fbcee8eda31502029b3e3c1c409c6c0
#
_cell.length_a   1.000
_cell.length_b   1.000
_cell.length_c   1.000
_cell.angle_alpha   90.00
_cell.angle_beta   90.00
_cell.angle_gamma   90.00
#
_symmetry.space_group_name_H-M   'P 1'
#
loop_
_entity.id
_entity.type
_entity.pdbx_description
1 polymer ?
#
loop_
_entity_poly.entity_id
_entity_poly.type
_entity_poly.pdbx_seq_one_letter_code
_entity_poly.pdbx_strand_id
1 'polypeptide(L)'
;MTKPAWALLGAVLLTGCSASRIENGVFYSPKGYQVNLPRQGWAVKPGGAAELELQRQDPAGGMLADATCDDKTAGRPLTVLTRHLTFGLKDRVLEDGGPLTLAGRPAQRAVVRGSLDGAPIGAEAVVIKGERCVYDFLYVAPAAAFETGRGDFRTFVESFVGVESFSGGAR
;
A
#
# COMPACT_ATOMS: atom_id res chain seq x y z
N MET A 1 34.33 -7.49 -58.23
CA MET A 1 33.27 -6.55 -57.78
C MET A 1 32.59 -7.17 -56.56
N THR A 2 33.10 -6.85 -55.38
CA THR A 2 32.64 -7.39 -54.07
C THR A 2 31.75 -6.38 -53.40
N LYS A 3 30.48 -6.74 -53.10
CA LYS A 3 29.51 -5.90 -52.40
C LYS A 3 29.70 -6.07 -50.88
N PRO A 4 29.76 -5.01 -50.06
CA PRO A 4 29.78 -5.15 -48.62
C PRO A 4 28.37 -5.40 -48.09
N ALA A 5 28.22 -6.44 -47.25
CA ALA A 5 27.01 -6.70 -46.47
C ALA A 5 26.99 -5.81 -45.24
N TRP A 6 26.03 -4.91 -45.13
CA TRP A 6 25.79 -4.13 -43.94
C TRP A 6 24.96 -4.93 -42.95
N ALA A 7 25.59 -5.32 -41.85
CA ALA A 7 24.92 -5.95 -40.73
C ALA A 7 24.19 -4.86 -39.93
N LEU A 8 22.87 -4.85 -39.96
CA LEU A 8 22.02 -4.03 -39.10
C LEU A 8 22.03 -4.64 -37.69
N LEU A 9 22.77 -4.03 -36.77
CA LEU A 9 22.68 -4.32 -35.35
C LEU A 9 21.36 -3.71 -34.79
N GLY A 10 20.36 -4.54 -34.62
CA GLY A 10 19.11 -4.16 -33.95
C GLY A 10 19.35 -4.00 -32.45
N ALA A 11 19.31 -2.76 -31.94
CA ALA A 11 19.30 -2.48 -30.51
C ALA A 11 17.96 -2.91 -29.91
N VAL A 12 17.93 -4.02 -29.18
CA VAL A 12 16.78 -4.44 -28.37
C VAL A 12 16.71 -3.53 -27.16
N LEU A 13 15.83 -2.56 -27.18
CA LEU A 13 15.45 -1.76 -25.99
C LEU A 13 14.67 -2.66 -25.05
N LEU A 14 15.34 -3.18 -24.02
CA LEU A 14 14.70 -3.83 -22.87
C LEU A 14 13.97 -2.75 -22.06
N THR A 15 12.68 -2.55 -22.33
CA THR A 15 11.79 -1.82 -21.43
C THR A 15 11.60 -2.68 -20.18
N GLY A 16 12.44 -2.46 -19.18
CA GLY A 16 12.31 -3.10 -17.87
C GLY A 16 11.00 -2.62 -17.22
N CYS A 17 9.97 -3.47 -17.15
CA CYS A 17 8.88 -3.26 -16.21
C CYS A 17 9.50 -3.23 -14.81
N SER A 18 9.43 -2.07 -14.16
CA SER A 18 9.84 -1.93 -12.76
C SER A 18 8.88 -2.75 -11.90
N ALA A 19 9.32 -3.92 -11.44
CA ALA A 19 8.56 -4.74 -10.50
C ALA A 19 8.75 -4.23 -9.07
N SER A 20 7.79 -4.48 -8.19
CA SER A 20 7.97 -4.26 -6.75
C SER A 20 9.13 -5.11 -6.23
N ARG A 21 9.90 -4.57 -5.28
CA ARG A 21 11.03 -5.28 -4.66
C ARG A 21 11.06 -5.04 -3.16
N ILE A 22 11.65 -6.00 -2.46
CA ILE A 22 11.95 -5.88 -1.03
C ILE A 22 13.46 -5.98 -0.88
N GLU A 23 14.05 -4.98 -0.24
CA GLU A 23 15.50 -4.90 -0.02
C GLU A 23 15.75 -4.34 1.38
N ASN A 24 16.56 -5.04 2.18
CA ASN A 24 16.92 -4.66 3.55
C ASN A 24 15.72 -4.33 4.45
N GLY A 25 14.60 -5.07 4.30
CA GLY A 25 13.37 -4.83 5.06
C GLY A 25 12.55 -3.63 4.63
N VAL A 26 12.85 -3.05 3.46
CA VAL A 26 12.07 -1.98 2.83
C VAL A 26 11.38 -2.52 1.59
N PHE A 27 10.10 -2.28 1.48
CA PHE A 27 9.33 -2.52 0.26
C PHE A 27 9.38 -1.27 -0.62
N TYR A 28 9.67 -1.45 -1.91
CA TYR A 28 9.68 -0.41 -2.93
C TYR A 28 8.63 -0.72 -3.99
N SER A 29 7.66 0.17 -4.15
CA SER A 29 6.63 0.07 -5.17
C SER A 29 7.06 0.73 -6.49
N PRO A 30 6.74 0.12 -7.65
CA PRO A 30 6.91 0.77 -8.96
C PRO A 30 6.01 2.01 -9.11
N LYS A 31 5.00 2.18 -8.26
CA LYS A 31 4.11 3.35 -8.24
C LYS A 31 4.67 4.53 -7.41
N GLY A 32 5.95 4.48 -7.04
CA GLY A 32 6.66 5.60 -6.44
C GLY A 32 6.41 5.79 -4.95
N TYR A 33 6.36 4.71 -4.19
CA TYR A 33 6.41 4.79 -2.73
C TYR A 33 7.24 3.65 -2.13
N GLN A 34 7.63 3.83 -0.88
CA GLN A 34 8.29 2.81 -0.09
C GLN A 34 7.77 2.80 1.34
N VAL A 35 7.88 1.63 1.99
CA VAL A 35 7.55 1.42 3.40
C VAL A 35 8.49 0.40 4.03
N ASN A 36 8.76 0.55 5.33
CA ASN A 36 9.52 -0.43 6.09
C ASN A 36 8.63 -1.60 6.49
N LEU A 37 9.07 -2.82 6.28
CA LEU A 37 8.37 -4.00 6.79
C LEU A 37 8.44 -4.06 8.31
N PRO A 38 7.38 -4.51 9.00
CA PRO A 38 7.44 -4.76 10.44
C PRO A 38 8.53 -5.81 10.77
N ARG A 39 9.25 -5.58 11.87
CA ARG A 39 10.49 -6.33 12.15
C ARG A 39 10.30 -7.78 12.57
N GLN A 40 9.17 -8.14 13.20
CA GLN A 40 8.97 -9.48 13.77
C GLN A 40 7.54 -9.99 13.56
N GLY A 41 7.42 -11.29 13.33
CA GLY A 41 6.15 -12.00 13.29
C GLY A 41 5.32 -11.80 12.02
N TRP A 42 5.75 -10.93 11.09
CA TRP A 42 5.07 -10.67 9.83
C TRP A 42 5.80 -11.31 8.67
N ALA A 43 5.07 -12.01 7.82
CA ALA A 43 5.59 -12.61 6.60
C ALA A 43 4.90 -12.00 5.37
N VAL A 44 5.66 -11.81 4.29
CA VAL A 44 5.09 -11.40 3.00
C VAL A 44 4.24 -12.54 2.45
N LYS A 45 2.99 -12.23 2.10
CA LYS A 45 2.08 -13.17 1.45
C LYS A 45 2.12 -12.90 -0.06
N PRO A 46 2.72 -13.79 -0.85
CA PRO A 46 2.79 -13.63 -2.30
C PRO A 46 1.43 -13.87 -2.96
N GLY A 47 1.22 -13.25 -4.12
CA GLY A 47 0.05 -13.51 -4.98
C GLY A 47 -1.26 -12.90 -4.47
N GLY A 48 -1.21 -11.91 -3.59
CA GLY A 48 -2.36 -11.12 -3.18
C GLY A 48 -2.82 -10.14 -4.26
N ALA A 49 -3.92 -9.43 -3.98
CA ALA A 49 -4.47 -8.40 -4.87
C ALA A 49 -3.77 -7.04 -4.71
N ALA A 50 -3.20 -6.78 -3.53
CA ALA A 50 -2.44 -5.56 -3.24
C ALA A 50 -0.97 -5.71 -3.64
N GLU A 51 -0.27 -4.58 -3.79
CA GLU A 51 1.16 -4.59 -4.12
C GLU A 51 2.03 -5.22 -3.02
N LEU A 52 1.61 -5.06 -1.77
CA LEU A 52 2.21 -5.70 -0.61
C LEU A 52 1.11 -6.23 0.31
N GLU A 53 1.16 -7.51 0.61
CA GLU A 53 0.37 -8.14 1.66
C GLU A 53 1.29 -8.80 2.68
N LEU A 54 1.01 -8.54 3.96
CA LEU A 54 1.70 -9.12 5.09
C LEU A 54 0.72 -9.91 5.95
N GLN A 55 1.17 -11.02 6.48
CA GLN A 55 0.34 -11.86 7.34
C GLN A 55 1.13 -12.28 8.58
N ARG A 56 0.44 -12.38 9.70
CA ARG A 56 0.94 -12.93 10.96
C ARG A 56 0.00 -14.04 11.43
N GLN A 57 0.58 -15.15 11.94
CA GLN A 57 -0.19 -16.30 12.39
C GLN A 57 -0.57 -16.22 13.87
N ASP A 58 0.34 -15.74 14.71
CA ASP A 58 0.14 -15.66 16.16
C ASP A 58 0.68 -14.32 16.73
N PRO A 59 -0.23 -13.49 17.26
CA PRO A 59 -1.68 -13.55 17.04
C PRO A 59 -2.03 -13.21 15.58
N ALA A 60 -3.11 -13.84 15.08
CA ALA A 60 -3.51 -13.72 13.69
C ALA A 60 -3.77 -12.26 13.27
N GLY A 61 -3.34 -11.89 12.06
CA GLY A 61 -3.56 -10.57 11.48
C GLY A 61 -3.03 -10.44 10.07
N GLY A 62 -3.56 -9.48 9.33
CA GLY A 62 -3.11 -9.13 7.99
C GLY A 62 -2.93 -7.63 7.82
N MET A 63 -1.93 -7.21 7.07
CA MET A 63 -1.73 -5.83 6.62
C MET A 63 -1.58 -5.80 5.10
N LEU A 64 -1.97 -4.70 4.49
CA LEU A 64 -1.65 -4.44 3.10
C LEU A 64 -1.20 -3.00 2.89
N ALA A 65 -0.46 -2.80 1.81
CA ALA A 65 -0.22 -1.51 1.18
C ALA A 65 -0.45 -1.64 -0.32
N ASP A 66 -1.15 -0.67 -0.89
CA ASP A 66 -1.40 -0.56 -2.32
C ASP A 66 -1.42 0.90 -2.76
N ALA A 67 -1.27 1.15 -4.05
CA ALA A 67 -1.43 2.48 -4.61
C ALA A 67 -2.29 2.45 -5.87
N THR A 68 -3.18 3.41 -5.98
CA THR A 68 -3.99 3.66 -7.18
C THR A 68 -3.62 5.01 -7.76
N CYS A 69 -3.09 5.00 -9.00
CA CYS A 69 -2.59 6.19 -9.69
C CYS A 69 -3.47 6.51 -10.90
N ASP A 70 -4.68 6.98 -10.65
CA ASP A 70 -5.61 7.48 -11.66
C ASP A 70 -6.36 8.72 -11.17
N ASP A 71 -6.71 9.63 -12.08
CA ASP A 71 -7.32 10.91 -11.77
C ASP A 71 -8.70 10.77 -11.12
N LYS A 72 -9.44 9.72 -11.44
CA LYS A 72 -10.77 9.47 -10.90
C LYS A 72 -10.69 9.13 -9.41
N THR A 73 -9.74 8.28 -9.03
CA THR A 73 -9.51 7.91 -7.63
C THR A 73 -8.88 9.05 -6.86
N ALA A 74 -7.86 9.71 -7.43
CA ALA A 74 -7.20 10.86 -6.82
C ALA A 74 -8.15 12.05 -6.59
N GLY A 75 -9.21 12.20 -7.39
CA GLY A 75 -10.23 13.24 -7.22
C GLY A 75 -11.24 12.97 -6.08
N ARG A 76 -11.28 11.76 -5.51
CA ARG A 76 -12.28 11.42 -4.48
C ARG A 76 -11.91 11.98 -3.10
N PRO A 77 -12.92 12.29 -2.25
CA PRO A 77 -12.67 12.63 -0.85
C PRO A 77 -12.01 11.48 -0.09
N LEU A 78 -11.03 11.79 0.77
CA LEU A 78 -10.32 10.80 1.60
C LEU A 78 -11.28 9.97 2.48
N THR A 79 -12.31 10.60 3.04
CA THR A 79 -13.33 9.91 3.86
C THR A 79 -14.09 8.83 3.08
N VAL A 80 -14.32 9.04 1.78
CA VAL A 80 -14.97 8.05 0.91
C VAL A 80 -14.00 6.90 0.64
N LEU A 81 -12.74 7.21 0.31
CA LEU A 81 -11.71 6.20 0.01
C LEU A 81 -11.44 5.32 1.23
N THR A 82 -11.23 5.92 2.41
CA THR A 82 -10.99 5.20 3.66
C THR A 82 -12.14 4.27 4.03
N ARG A 83 -13.39 4.71 3.83
CA ARG A 83 -14.57 3.88 4.05
C ARG A 83 -14.64 2.69 3.09
N HIS A 84 -14.15 2.84 1.86
CA HIS A 84 -14.11 1.75 0.87
C HIS A 84 -13.22 0.60 1.32
N LEU A 85 -12.09 0.86 1.98
CA LEU A 85 -11.18 -0.19 2.46
C LEU A 85 -11.83 -1.14 3.47
N THR A 86 -12.85 -0.68 4.19
CA THR A 86 -13.57 -1.49 5.18
C THR A 86 -14.95 -1.95 4.70
N PHE A 87 -15.26 -1.79 3.40
CA PHE A 87 -16.61 -2.02 2.87
C PHE A 87 -17.07 -3.48 2.99
N GLY A 88 -16.15 -4.43 2.99
CA GLY A 88 -16.45 -5.87 3.12
C GLY A 88 -16.90 -6.32 4.52
N LEU A 89 -16.71 -5.48 5.55
CA LEU A 89 -17.17 -5.80 6.91
C LEU A 89 -18.67 -5.54 7.04
N LYS A 90 -19.39 -6.49 7.65
CA LYS A 90 -20.79 -6.34 8.08
C LYS A 90 -20.86 -5.67 9.46
N ASP A 91 -22.00 -5.08 9.79
CA ASP A 91 -22.31 -4.47 11.10
C ASP A 91 -21.22 -3.50 11.57
N ARG A 92 -20.74 -2.67 10.64
CA ARG A 92 -19.60 -1.77 10.88
C ARG A 92 -19.94 -0.65 11.85
N VAL A 93 -19.09 -0.51 12.85
CA VAL A 93 -19.09 0.62 13.79
C VAL A 93 -17.75 1.33 13.68
N LEU A 94 -17.78 2.63 13.38
CA LEU A 94 -16.58 3.50 13.44
C LEU A 94 -16.31 3.81 14.92
N GLU A 95 -15.18 3.35 15.42
CA GLU A 95 -14.78 3.60 16.82
C GLU A 95 -13.93 4.85 16.96
N ASP A 96 -13.04 5.10 15.98
CA ASP A 96 -12.10 6.20 16.02
C ASP A 96 -11.65 6.53 14.58
N GLY A 97 -11.15 7.74 14.37
CA GLY A 97 -10.61 8.16 13.09
C GLY A 97 -10.65 9.68 12.93
N GLY A 98 -10.21 10.12 11.77
CA GLY A 98 -10.16 11.54 11.44
C GLY A 98 -9.07 11.87 10.45
N PRO A 99 -8.98 13.14 10.03
CA PRO A 99 -7.91 13.62 9.17
C PRO A 99 -6.60 13.66 9.95
N LEU A 100 -5.50 13.39 9.24
CA LEU A 100 -4.13 13.51 9.74
C LEU A 100 -3.19 13.91 8.62
N THR A 101 -1.94 14.16 8.95
CA THR A 101 -0.87 14.43 7.98
C THR A 101 0.21 13.36 8.13
N LEU A 102 0.57 12.70 7.02
CA LEU A 102 1.63 11.70 6.95
C LEU A 102 2.61 12.05 5.84
N ALA A 103 3.89 12.06 6.14
CA ALA A 103 4.95 12.48 5.21
C ALA A 103 4.63 13.81 4.50
N GLY A 104 4.06 14.78 5.23
CA GLY A 104 3.65 16.07 4.69
C GLY A 104 2.39 16.06 3.80
N ARG A 105 1.69 14.93 3.70
CA ARG A 105 0.52 14.75 2.82
C ARG A 105 -0.77 14.62 3.61
N PRO A 106 -1.90 15.11 3.07
CA PRO A 106 -3.22 14.86 3.67
C PRO A 106 -3.51 13.37 3.72
N ALA A 107 -3.99 12.91 4.86
CA ALA A 107 -4.39 11.53 5.06
C ALA A 107 -5.69 11.44 5.89
N GLN A 108 -6.32 10.28 5.85
CA GLN A 108 -7.52 9.96 6.64
C GLN A 108 -7.33 8.60 7.27
N ARG A 109 -7.64 8.50 8.55
CA ARG A 109 -7.64 7.26 9.33
C ARG A 109 -9.06 6.87 9.72
N ALA A 110 -9.34 5.58 9.81
CA ALA A 110 -10.54 5.02 10.40
C ALA A 110 -10.23 3.71 11.14
N VAL A 111 -10.73 3.58 12.35
CA VAL A 111 -10.75 2.33 13.14
C VAL A 111 -12.18 1.83 13.18
N VAL A 112 -12.40 0.62 12.72
CA VAL A 112 -13.72 0.04 12.52
C VAL A 112 -13.79 -1.33 13.19
N ARG A 113 -14.88 -1.59 13.90
CA ARG A 113 -15.29 -2.95 14.31
C ARG A 113 -16.40 -3.43 13.39
N GLY A 114 -16.45 -4.71 13.17
CA GLY A 114 -17.49 -5.34 12.37
C GLY A 114 -17.35 -6.85 12.37
N SER A 115 -17.96 -7.48 11.40
CA SER A 115 -17.83 -8.93 11.22
C SER A 115 -17.47 -9.29 9.77
N LEU A 116 -16.68 -10.35 9.61
CA LEU A 116 -16.35 -10.96 8.34
C LEU A 116 -16.69 -12.45 8.45
N ASP A 117 -17.57 -12.93 7.59
CA ASP A 117 -18.08 -14.33 7.61
C ASP A 117 -18.56 -14.77 8.99
N GLY A 118 -19.18 -13.85 9.75
CA GLY A 118 -19.69 -14.10 11.10
C GLY A 118 -18.65 -13.98 12.21
N ALA A 119 -17.35 -13.86 11.90
CA ALA A 119 -16.30 -13.66 12.89
C ALA A 119 -16.14 -12.17 13.25
N PRO A 120 -16.04 -11.80 14.54
CA PRO A 120 -15.79 -10.41 14.94
C PRO A 120 -14.38 -9.97 14.54
N ILE A 121 -14.30 -8.84 13.84
CA ILE A 121 -13.06 -8.29 13.26
C ILE A 121 -12.87 -6.83 13.68
N GLY A 122 -11.61 -6.46 13.95
CA GLY A 122 -11.16 -5.09 13.97
C GLY A 122 -10.38 -4.76 12.70
N ALA A 123 -10.56 -3.56 12.18
CA ALA A 123 -9.83 -3.02 11.04
C ALA A 123 -9.36 -1.59 11.31
N GLU A 124 -8.14 -1.27 10.90
CA GLU A 124 -7.61 0.09 10.87
C GLU A 124 -7.18 0.40 9.45
N ALA A 125 -7.81 1.41 8.85
CA ALA A 125 -7.53 1.88 7.51
C ALA A 125 -6.88 3.26 7.56
N VAL A 126 -5.87 3.47 6.72
CA VAL A 126 -5.24 4.77 6.48
C VAL A 126 -5.11 4.99 4.99
N VAL A 127 -5.60 6.12 4.51
CA VAL A 127 -5.45 6.53 3.11
C VAL A 127 -4.65 7.82 3.07
N ILE A 128 -3.58 7.84 2.30
CA ILE A 128 -2.71 9.01 2.08
C ILE A 128 -2.93 9.52 0.67
N LYS A 129 -3.14 10.83 0.52
CA LYS A 129 -3.34 11.45 -0.79
C LYS A 129 -2.05 12.07 -1.30
N GLY A 130 -1.52 11.55 -2.40
CA GLY A 130 -0.45 12.18 -3.17
C GLY A 130 -1.00 13.09 -4.26
N GLU A 131 -0.14 13.59 -5.14
CA GLU A 131 -0.53 14.45 -6.26
C GLU A 131 -1.30 13.67 -7.34
N ARG A 132 -0.82 12.47 -7.69
CA ARG A 132 -1.38 11.63 -8.75
C ARG A 132 -1.86 10.27 -8.26
N CYS A 133 -1.46 9.86 -7.06
CA CYS A 133 -1.75 8.56 -6.51
C CYS A 133 -2.43 8.70 -5.14
N VAL A 134 -3.22 7.70 -4.82
CA VAL A 134 -3.75 7.45 -3.48
C VAL A 134 -3.07 6.20 -2.97
N TYR A 135 -2.61 6.24 -1.72
CA TYR A 135 -1.93 5.13 -1.08
C TYR A 135 -2.79 4.58 0.04
N ASP A 136 -3.14 3.32 -0.09
CA ASP A 136 -4.07 2.62 0.79
C ASP A 136 -3.30 1.69 1.72
N PHE A 137 -3.57 1.81 3.02
CA PHE A 137 -3.06 0.94 4.07
C PHE A 137 -4.21 0.36 4.85
N LEU A 138 -4.21 -0.94 5.07
CA LEU A 138 -5.22 -1.61 5.86
C LEU A 138 -4.58 -2.65 6.78
N TYR A 139 -5.00 -2.66 8.03
CA TYR A 139 -4.75 -3.72 8.99
C TYR A 139 -6.07 -4.36 9.39
N VAL A 140 -6.10 -5.69 9.43
CA VAL A 140 -7.27 -6.47 9.84
C VAL A 140 -6.83 -7.60 10.75
N ALA A 141 -7.56 -7.81 11.85
CA ALA A 141 -7.34 -8.94 12.74
C ALA A 141 -8.65 -9.35 13.44
N PRO A 142 -8.72 -10.60 13.97
CA PRO A 142 -9.79 -10.97 14.92
C PRO A 142 -9.89 -9.94 16.03
N ALA A 143 -11.12 -9.63 16.47
CA ALA A 143 -11.35 -8.56 17.45
C ALA A 143 -10.51 -8.72 18.73
N ALA A 144 -10.30 -9.96 19.19
CA ALA A 144 -9.47 -10.25 20.37
C ALA A 144 -7.96 -10.00 20.16
N ALA A 145 -7.47 -10.07 18.93
CA ALA A 145 -6.06 -9.90 18.57
C ALA A 145 -5.75 -8.50 18.01
N PHE A 146 -6.78 -7.70 17.73
CA PHE A 146 -6.66 -6.44 16.98
C PHE A 146 -5.69 -5.45 17.62
N GLU A 147 -5.80 -5.22 18.92
CA GLU A 147 -4.95 -4.24 19.61
C GLU A 147 -3.45 -4.63 19.59
N THR A 148 -3.16 -5.93 19.56
CA THR A 148 -1.77 -6.42 19.58
C THR A 148 -0.98 -6.04 18.33
N GLY A 149 -1.62 -5.95 17.16
CA GLY A 149 -0.94 -5.62 15.89
C GLY A 149 -0.98 -4.14 15.51
N ARG A 150 -1.77 -3.33 16.22
CA ARG A 150 -1.94 -1.90 15.86
C ARG A 150 -0.66 -1.08 15.94
N GLY A 151 0.21 -1.38 16.91
CA GLY A 151 1.51 -0.72 17.03
C GLY A 151 2.40 -0.95 15.81
N ASP A 152 2.48 -2.21 15.36
CA ASP A 152 3.22 -2.60 14.16
C ASP A 152 2.65 -1.90 12.91
N PHE A 153 1.31 -1.88 12.79
CA PHE A 153 0.64 -1.21 11.67
C PHE A 153 0.91 0.29 11.63
N ARG A 154 0.87 0.98 12.77
CA ARG A 154 1.19 2.41 12.84
C ARG A 154 2.62 2.68 12.40
N THR A 155 3.58 1.93 12.94
CA THR A 155 4.99 2.04 12.53
C THR A 155 5.18 1.77 11.04
N PHE A 156 4.46 0.78 10.48
CA PHE A 156 4.46 0.48 9.06
C PHE A 156 3.97 1.67 8.23
N VAL A 157 2.82 2.26 8.58
CA VAL A 157 2.24 3.42 7.88
C VAL A 157 3.11 4.68 8.06
N GLU A 158 3.64 4.94 9.26
CA GLU A 158 4.49 6.09 9.56
C GLU A 158 5.83 6.05 8.80
N SER A 159 6.26 4.87 8.39
CA SER A 159 7.46 4.68 7.55
C SER A 159 7.25 5.03 6.08
N PHE A 160 6.03 5.38 5.68
CA PHE A 160 5.72 5.73 4.29
C PHE A 160 6.54 6.91 3.78
N VAL A 161 7.16 6.71 2.63
CA VAL A 161 7.81 7.76 1.84
C VAL A 161 7.27 7.68 0.41
N GLY A 162 6.56 8.71 -0.01
CA GLY A 162 6.17 8.87 -1.41
C GLY A 162 7.36 9.45 -2.18
N VAL A 163 7.87 8.70 -3.13
CA VAL A 163 8.89 9.19 -4.05
C VAL A 163 8.17 10.00 -5.13
N GLU A 164 8.21 11.32 -5.05
CA GLU A 164 7.81 12.15 -6.17
C GLU A 164 8.73 11.81 -7.33
N SER A 165 8.14 11.44 -8.47
CA SER A 165 8.91 11.24 -9.69
C SER A 165 9.68 12.53 -9.94
N PHE A 166 10.98 12.53 -9.73
CA PHE A 166 11.84 13.54 -10.26
C PHE A 166 11.67 13.48 -11.79
N SER A 167 10.74 14.28 -12.33
CA SER A 167 10.78 14.66 -13.72
C SER A 167 12.03 15.53 -13.89
N GLY A 168 13.19 14.87 -13.88
CA GLY A 168 14.44 15.46 -14.26
C GLY A 168 14.27 15.97 -15.67
N GLY A 169 14.03 17.28 -15.79
CA GLY A 169 14.07 17.95 -17.07
C GLY A 169 15.43 17.71 -17.70
N ALA A 170 15.46 16.88 -18.74
CA ALA A 170 16.52 16.91 -19.70
C ALA A 170 16.42 18.28 -20.39
N ARG A 171 17.38 19.16 -20.11
CA ARG A 171 17.70 20.34 -20.96
C ARG A 171 18.72 19.92 -22.00
#